data_35183b78eaaf5d37c91be344011a8aab
#
_entry.id   35183b78eaaf5d37c91be344011a8aab
#
_cell.length_a   1.000
_cell.length_b   1.000
_cell.length_c   1.000
_cell.angle_alpha   90.00
_cell.angle_beta   90.00
_cell.angle_gamma   90.00
#
_symmetry.space_group_name_H-M   'P 1'
#
loop_
_entity.id
_entity.type
_entity.pdbx_description
1 polymer ?
#
loop_
_entity_poly.entity_id
_entity_poly.type
_entity_poly.pdbx_seq_one_letter_code
_entity_poly.pdbx_strand_id
1 'polypeptide(L)'
;LGNLGADIYLFSLYKTFGPHQGVIYARAGIQDQLENQGHYFNADYPEKRLTPAGPDHAQIAATNGVADYYETLYAHHFDGQASLADQAKQMNSLFAAHEKKLTNQLLDFLRSRNDLRILGPVNGERKVSTIAVQPDRSAQEIATALVDKKIMAGSGDFYAGRLLEALNVPLNPGVLRLSFVHYTSQAEIDQLIGALEQTL
;
A
#
# COMPACT_ATOMS: atom_id res chain seq x y z
N LEU A 1 6.57 -15.09 -1.20
CA LEU A 1 5.27 -15.76 -1.10
C LEU A 1 5.40 -17.16 -0.45
N GLY A 2 6.49 -17.92 -0.73
CA GLY A 2 6.69 -19.25 -0.18
C GLY A 2 6.59 -19.37 1.35
N ASN A 3 6.96 -18.32 2.08
CA ASN A 3 6.90 -18.29 3.54
C ASN A 3 5.52 -17.90 4.11
N LEU A 4 4.57 -17.51 3.27
CA LEU A 4 3.21 -17.18 3.72
C LEU A 4 2.33 -18.41 3.94
N GLY A 5 2.72 -19.57 3.43
CA GLY A 5 1.91 -20.78 3.46
C GLY A 5 0.62 -20.68 2.63
N ALA A 6 0.54 -19.70 1.72
CA ALA A 6 -0.63 -19.49 0.90
C ALA A 6 -0.58 -20.39 -0.36
N ASP A 7 -1.67 -21.06 -0.67
CA ASP A 7 -1.85 -21.82 -1.90
C ASP A 7 -2.12 -20.91 -3.09
N ILE A 8 -2.92 -19.88 -2.88
CA ILE A 8 -3.24 -18.83 -3.87
C ILE A 8 -3.06 -17.47 -3.22
N TYR A 9 -2.43 -16.53 -3.91
CA TYR A 9 -2.26 -15.16 -3.45
C TYR A 9 -2.49 -14.18 -4.61
N LEU A 10 -3.27 -13.14 -4.35
CA LEU A 10 -3.62 -12.13 -5.35
C LEU A 10 -3.17 -10.75 -4.87
N PHE A 11 -2.66 -9.96 -5.79
CA PHE A 11 -2.35 -8.56 -5.51
C PHE A 11 -2.42 -7.71 -6.78
N SER A 12 -2.46 -6.39 -6.59
CA SER A 12 -2.50 -5.42 -7.68
C SER A 12 -1.15 -4.73 -7.81
N LEU A 13 -0.62 -4.70 -9.03
CA LEU A 13 0.68 -4.05 -9.29
C LEU A 13 0.64 -2.54 -9.10
N TYR A 14 -0.49 -1.87 -9.33
CA TYR A 14 -0.62 -0.43 -9.06
C TYR A 14 -0.43 -0.05 -7.59
N LYS A 15 -0.49 -1.04 -6.67
CA LYS A 15 -0.15 -0.85 -5.24
C LYS A 15 1.33 -1.11 -4.94
N THR A 16 2.10 -1.47 -5.96
CA THR A 16 3.54 -1.75 -5.90
C THR A 16 4.28 -1.02 -7.03
N PHE A 17 3.84 0.23 -7.33
CA PHE A 17 4.43 1.14 -8.32
C PHE A 17 4.31 0.68 -9.78
N GLY A 18 3.42 -0.26 -10.07
CA GLY A 18 3.19 -0.84 -11.39
C GLY A 18 1.89 -0.38 -12.07
N PRO A 19 1.57 -0.94 -13.22
CA PRO A 19 0.35 -0.65 -13.97
C PRO A 19 -0.90 -1.23 -13.28
N HIS A 20 -2.09 -0.90 -13.81
CA HIS A 20 -3.38 -1.45 -13.39
C HIS A 20 -3.53 -2.92 -13.82
N GLN A 21 -2.68 -3.78 -13.28
CA GLN A 21 -2.63 -5.20 -13.54
C GLN A 21 -2.75 -5.99 -12.23
N GLY A 22 -3.65 -6.97 -12.22
CA GLY A 22 -3.73 -7.98 -11.15
C GLY A 22 -2.73 -9.10 -11.40
N VAL A 23 -2.17 -9.63 -10.34
CA VAL A 23 -1.31 -10.82 -10.36
C VAL A 23 -1.93 -11.90 -9.48
N ILE A 24 -1.98 -13.11 -10.02
CA ILE A 24 -2.36 -14.32 -9.29
C ILE A 24 -1.12 -15.20 -9.17
N TYR A 25 -0.72 -15.45 -7.95
CA TYR A 25 0.21 -16.53 -7.63
C TYR A 25 -0.60 -17.77 -7.28
N ALA A 26 -0.28 -18.89 -7.89
CA ALA A 26 -0.79 -20.19 -7.51
C ALA A 26 0.38 -21.13 -7.24
N ARG A 27 0.37 -21.81 -6.10
CA ARG A 27 1.40 -22.81 -5.75
C ARG A 27 1.40 -23.94 -6.78
N ALA A 28 2.58 -24.46 -7.10
CA ALA A 28 2.72 -25.59 -8.01
C ALA A 28 1.82 -26.76 -7.57
N GLY A 29 1.13 -27.37 -8.51
CA GLY A 29 0.18 -28.47 -8.29
C GLY A 29 -1.25 -28.03 -7.90
N ILE A 30 -1.47 -26.80 -7.43
CA ILE A 30 -2.83 -26.27 -7.22
C ILE A 30 -3.49 -25.96 -8.56
N GLN A 31 -2.76 -25.34 -9.47
CA GLN A 31 -3.28 -24.98 -10.79
C GLN A 31 -3.82 -26.20 -11.55
N ASP A 32 -3.18 -27.35 -11.40
CA ASP A 32 -3.59 -28.59 -12.06
C ASP A 32 -4.90 -29.15 -11.51
N GLN A 33 -5.28 -28.80 -10.29
CA GLN A 33 -6.52 -29.22 -9.62
C GLN A 33 -7.69 -28.28 -9.91
N LEU A 34 -7.44 -27.12 -10.52
CA LEU A 34 -8.47 -26.14 -10.84
C LEU A 34 -9.06 -26.44 -12.22
N GLU A 35 -10.37 -26.25 -12.34
CA GLU A 35 -11.04 -26.30 -13.64
C GLU A 35 -10.63 -25.12 -14.50
N ASN A 36 -10.68 -25.30 -15.83
CA ASN A 36 -10.41 -24.24 -16.78
C ASN A 36 -11.42 -23.10 -16.64
N GLN A 37 -10.94 -21.90 -16.32
CA GLN A 37 -11.73 -20.66 -16.26
C GLN A 37 -11.61 -19.83 -17.54
N GLY A 38 -10.73 -20.22 -18.47
CA GLY A 38 -10.57 -19.60 -19.77
C GLY A 38 -11.49 -20.18 -20.83
N HIS A 39 -11.29 -19.74 -22.08
CA HIS A 39 -11.99 -20.30 -23.21
C HIS A 39 -11.75 -21.82 -23.36
N TYR A 40 -12.75 -22.58 -23.81
CA TYR A 40 -12.67 -24.04 -23.93
C TYR A 40 -11.49 -24.50 -24.80
N PHE A 41 -11.14 -23.75 -25.84
CA PHE A 41 -10.01 -24.05 -26.74
C PHE A 41 -8.63 -23.80 -26.07
N ASN A 42 -8.60 -23.22 -24.88
CA ASN A 42 -7.40 -23.04 -24.07
C ASN A 42 -7.28 -24.08 -22.94
N ALA A 43 -8.18 -25.05 -22.86
CA ALA A 43 -8.23 -26.00 -21.74
C ALA A 43 -6.96 -26.81 -21.56
N ASP A 44 -6.25 -27.11 -22.67
CA ASP A 44 -5.00 -27.87 -22.67
C ASP A 44 -3.76 -27.03 -22.32
N TYR A 45 -3.92 -25.71 -22.05
CA TYR A 45 -2.84 -24.80 -21.70
C TYR A 45 -2.90 -24.41 -20.23
N PRO A 46 -2.10 -25.04 -19.34
CA PRO A 46 -2.15 -24.77 -17.90
C PRO A 46 -1.97 -23.29 -17.56
N GLU A 47 -1.10 -22.58 -18.27
CA GLU A 47 -0.82 -21.16 -18.09
C GLU A 47 -2.00 -20.23 -18.43
N LYS A 48 -2.99 -20.75 -19.18
CA LYS A 48 -4.21 -20.00 -19.55
C LYS A 48 -5.42 -20.36 -18.69
N ARG A 49 -5.29 -21.37 -17.85
CA ARG A 49 -6.41 -21.95 -17.08
C ARG A 49 -7.12 -20.92 -16.21
N LEU A 50 -6.40 -19.97 -15.63
CA LEU A 50 -6.94 -18.92 -14.76
C LEU A 50 -7.13 -17.58 -15.49
N THR A 51 -7.02 -17.53 -16.81
CA THR A 51 -7.16 -16.32 -17.61
C THR A 51 -8.48 -16.39 -18.39
N PRO A 52 -9.57 -15.77 -17.89
CA PRO A 52 -10.91 -15.93 -18.47
C PRO A 52 -11.08 -15.26 -19.84
N ALA A 53 -10.24 -14.31 -20.19
CA ALA A 53 -10.29 -13.57 -21.46
C ALA A 53 -8.88 -13.24 -21.95
N GLY A 54 -8.77 -12.58 -23.12
CA GLY A 54 -7.49 -12.09 -23.65
C GLY A 54 -6.86 -11.07 -22.69
N PRO A 55 -5.60 -11.26 -22.31
CA PRO A 55 -4.91 -10.35 -21.39
C PRO A 55 -4.52 -9.04 -22.10
N ASP A 56 -4.37 -7.95 -21.32
CA ASP A 56 -3.75 -6.72 -21.79
C ASP A 56 -2.22 -6.91 -21.84
N HIS A 57 -1.71 -7.23 -23.01
CA HIS A 57 -0.28 -7.51 -23.20
C HIS A 57 0.60 -6.29 -22.92
N ALA A 58 0.12 -5.06 -23.15
CA ALA A 58 0.87 -3.86 -22.88
C ALA A 58 1.08 -3.67 -21.36
N GLN A 59 0.05 -3.89 -20.56
CA GLN A 59 0.17 -3.81 -19.11
C GLN A 59 1.00 -4.96 -18.53
N ILE A 60 0.90 -6.16 -19.11
CA ILE A 60 1.74 -7.29 -18.72
C ILE A 60 3.21 -6.96 -19.00
N ALA A 61 3.54 -6.46 -20.20
CA ALA A 61 4.91 -6.05 -20.52
C ALA A 61 5.41 -4.92 -19.60
N ALA A 62 4.57 -3.95 -19.26
CA ALA A 62 4.91 -2.86 -18.37
C ALA A 62 5.24 -3.33 -16.93
N THR A 63 4.84 -4.53 -16.54
CA THR A 63 5.17 -5.05 -15.19
C THR A 63 6.67 -5.23 -14.97
N ASN A 64 7.44 -5.41 -16.04
CA ASN A 64 8.90 -5.49 -15.94
C ASN A 64 9.50 -4.20 -15.33
N GLY A 65 8.90 -3.04 -15.59
CA GLY A 65 9.32 -1.78 -15.00
C GLY A 65 9.31 -1.75 -13.47
N VAL A 66 8.51 -2.62 -12.82
CA VAL A 66 8.56 -2.77 -11.36
C VAL A 66 9.85 -3.45 -10.93
N ALA A 67 10.28 -4.49 -11.66
CA ALA A 67 11.56 -5.18 -11.39
C ALA A 67 12.73 -4.22 -11.64
N ASP A 68 12.74 -3.52 -12.78
CA ASP A 68 13.78 -2.55 -13.14
C ASP A 68 13.92 -1.44 -12.08
N TYR A 69 12.78 -0.99 -11.51
CA TYR A 69 12.77 -0.01 -10.43
C TYR A 69 13.49 -0.54 -9.19
N TYR A 70 13.16 -1.76 -8.74
CA TYR A 70 13.82 -2.37 -7.60
C TYR A 70 15.31 -2.63 -7.83
N GLU A 71 15.68 -3.09 -9.02
CA GLU A 71 17.08 -3.31 -9.40
C GLU A 71 17.87 -1.99 -9.42
N THR A 72 17.29 -0.94 -9.97
CA THR A 72 17.89 0.41 -9.99
C THR A 72 18.14 0.93 -8.57
N LEU A 73 17.15 0.82 -7.70
CA LEU A 73 17.29 1.23 -6.31
C LEU A 73 18.30 0.36 -5.56
N TYR A 74 18.29 -0.94 -5.81
CA TYR A 74 19.27 -1.83 -5.20
C TYR A 74 20.70 -1.45 -5.57
N ALA A 75 20.97 -1.24 -6.87
CA ALA A 75 22.29 -0.83 -7.37
C ALA A 75 22.73 0.54 -6.83
N HIS A 76 21.79 1.41 -6.44
CA HIS A 76 22.09 2.70 -5.82
C HIS A 76 22.50 2.59 -4.34
N HIS A 77 21.91 1.65 -3.61
CA HIS A 77 22.05 1.56 -2.15
C HIS A 77 22.97 0.45 -1.66
N PHE A 78 23.25 -0.54 -2.50
CA PHE A 78 24.01 -1.74 -2.11
C PHE A 78 25.08 -2.09 -3.14
N ASP A 79 26.23 -2.53 -2.65
CA ASP A 79 27.31 -3.05 -3.48
C ASP A 79 27.16 -4.57 -3.67
N GLY A 80 27.63 -5.06 -4.83
CA GLY A 80 27.73 -6.48 -5.12
C GLY A 80 26.50 -7.07 -5.79
N GLN A 81 26.58 -8.38 -6.06
CA GLN A 81 25.50 -9.14 -6.67
C GLN A 81 24.81 -10.01 -5.61
N ALA A 82 23.49 -9.96 -5.59
CA ALA A 82 22.64 -10.81 -4.77
C ALA A 82 21.53 -11.44 -5.61
N SER A 83 20.92 -12.51 -5.12
CA SER A 83 19.74 -13.06 -5.77
C SER A 83 18.59 -12.03 -5.77
N LEU A 84 17.69 -12.09 -6.76
CA LEU A 84 16.51 -11.21 -6.81
C LEU A 84 15.69 -11.24 -5.50
N ALA A 85 15.61 -12.41 -4.86
CA ALA A 85 14.91 -12.56 -3.59
C ALA A 85 15.62 -11.82 -2.44
N ASP A 86 16.96 -11.84 -2.41
CA ASP A 86 17.75 -11.15 -1.40
C ASP A 86 17.75 -9.63 -1.66
N GLN A 87 17.84 -9.21 -2.93
CA GLN A 87 17.68 -7.81 -3.31
C GLN A 87 16.33 -7.26 -2.84
N ALA A 88 15.23 -7.95 -3.14
CA ALA A 88 13.90 -7.54 -2.70
C ALA A 88 13.79 -7.48 -1.17
N LYS A 89 14.41 -8.42 -0.45
CA LYS A 89 14.43 -8.42 1.02
C LYS A 89 15.20 -7.22 1.58
N GLN A 90 16.36 -6.91 1.02
CA GLN A 90 17.19 -5.77 1.44
C GLN A 90 16.48 -4.45 1.15
N MET A 91 15.89 -4.31 -0.04
CA MET A 91 15.12 -3.12 -0.41
C MET A 91 13.90 -2.93 0.48
N ASN A 92 13.12 -3.98 0.74
CA ASN A 92 11.98 -3.91 1.66
C ASN A 92 12.40 -3.52 3.08
N SER A 93 13.55 -3.99 3.54
CA SER A 93 14.09 -3.59 4.86
C SER A 93 14.49 -2.12 4.89
N LEU A 94 15.09 -1.60 3.82
CA LEU A 94 15.44 -0.19 3.66
C LEU A 94 14.20 0.69 3.66
N PHE A 95 13.20 0.35 2.86
CA PHE A 95 11.92 1.06 2.80
C PHE A 95 11.22 1.09 4.16
N ALA A 96 11.10 -0.08 4.80
CA ALA A 96 10.45 -0.20 6.10
C ALA A 96 11.16 0.63 7.18
N ALA A 97 12.49 0.68 7.18
CA ALA A 97 13.26 1.48 8.14
C ALA A 97 13.02 2.98 7.95
N HIS A 98 13.03 3.45 6.71
CA HIS A 98 12.75 4.85 6.38
C HIS A 98 11.31 5.24 6.72
N GLU A 99 10.34 4.49 6.22
CA GLU A 99 8.92 4.74 6.48
C GLU A 99 8.57 4.69 7.97
N LYS A 100 9.17 3.77 8.72
CA LYS A 100 9.00 3.68 10.17
C LYS A 100 9.47 4.94 10.89
N LYS A 101 10.61 5.51 10.49
CA LYS A 101 11.11 6.77 11.05
C LYS A 101 10.09 7.89 10.85
N LEU A 102 9.60 8.06 9.62
CA LEU A 102 8.60 9.07 9.27
C LEU A 102 7.25 8.82 9.97
N THR A 103 6.85 7.55 10.04
CA THR A 103 5.62 7.13 10.73
C THR A 103 5.66 7.48 12.23
N ASN A 104 6.78 7.20 12.91
CA ASN A 104 6.91 7.53 14.32
C ASN A 104 6.81 9.03 14.57
N GLN A 105 7.46 9.85 13.75
CA GLN A 105 7.38 11.30 13.88
C GLN A 105 5.94 11.82 13.74
N LEU A 106 5.21 11.36 12.71
CA LEU A 106 3.82 11.75 12.53
C LEU A 106 2.94 11.23 13.69
N LEU A 107 3.16 10.01 14.17
CA LEU A 107 2.44 9.46 15.32
C LEU A 107 2.75 10.21 16.61
N ASP A 108 3.98 10.70 16.82
CA ASP A 108 4.34 11.51 17.99
C ASP A 108 3.52 12.80 18.00
N PHE A 109 3.42 13.48 16.87
CA PHE A 109 2.54 14.64 16.71
C PHE A 109 1.07 14.30 16.96
N LEU A 110 0.54 13.28 16.31
CA LEU A 110 -0.87 12.91 16.44
C LEU A 110 -1.24 12.48 17.88
N ARG A 111 -0.31 11.85 18.61
CA ARG A 111 -0.51 11.48 20.02
C ARG A 111 -0.53 12.68 20.97
N SER A 112 0.11 13.78 20.60
CA SER A 112 0.08 15.01 21.40
C SER A 112 -1.24 15.77 21.30
N ARG A 113 -2.13 15.37 20.37
CA ARG A 113 -3.42 16.00 20.10
C ARG A 113 -4.53 15.38 20.95
N ASN A 114 -5.48 16.21 21.36
CA ASN A 114 -6.67 15.80 22.12
C ASN A 114 -7.96 15.88 21.29
N ASP A 115 -7.87 16.39 20.06
CA ASP A 115 -8.99 16.66 19.14
C ASP A 115 -9.10 15.61 18.02
N LEU A 116 -8.47 14.46 18.22
CA LEU A 116 -8.57 13.32 17.30
C LEU A 116 -8.32 11.99 18.02
N ARG A 117 -8.80 10.92 17.41
CA ARG A 117 -8.52 9.54 17.81
C ARG A 117 -7.72 8.84 16.70
N ILE A 118 -6.56 8.28 17.04
CA ILE A 118 -5.80 7.42 16.12
C ILE A 118 -6.44 6.04 16.07
N LEU A 119 -6.67 5.51 14.86
CA LEU A 119 -7.22 4.18 14.66
C LEU A 119 -6.11 3.16 14.41
N GLY A 120 -6.12 2.08 15.18
CA GLY A 120 -5.12 1.00 15.13
C GLY A 120 -3.86 1.30 15.95
N PRO A 121 -2.73 0.63 15.65
CA PRO A 121 -1.49 0.78 16.42
C PRO A 121 -0.97 2.21 16.43
N VAL A 122 -0.45 2.63 17.58
CA VAL A 122 0.05 3.99 17.82
C VAL A 122 1.58 4.07 17.85
N ASN A 123 2.25 3.04 17.35
CA ASN A 123 3.71 3.00 17.19
C ASN A 123 4.07 2.42 15.81
N GLY A 124 5.17 2.87 15.25
CA GLY A 124 5.63 2.47 13.92
C GLY A 124 6.16 1.03 13.82
N GLU A 125 6.31 0.31 14.94
CA GLU A 125 6.73 -1.10 14.93
C GLU A 125 5.63 -2.02 14.36
N ARG A 126 4.37 -1.63 14.53
CA ARG A 126 3.20 -2.43 14.16
C ARG A 126 2.30 -1.72 13.16
N LYS A 127 2.80 -0.65 12.53
CA LYS A 127 2.02 0.17 11.61
C LYS A 127 2.81 0.43 10.33
N VAL A 128 2.16 0.29 9.22
CA VAL A 128 2.67 0.78 7.93
C VAL A 128 2.46 2.29 7.81
N SER A 129 3.08 2.92 6.83
CA SER A 129 3.02 4.36 6.53
C SER A 129 1.63 4.84 6.05
N THR A 130 0.57 4.24 6.60
CA THR A 130 -0.83 4.62 6.39
C THR A 130 -1.49 4.77 7.75
N ILE A 131 -1.88 5.99 8.08
CA ILE A 131 -2.46 6.35 9.38
C ILE A 131 -3.87 6.86 9.16
N ALA A 132 -4.85 6.23 9.81
CA ALA A 132 -6.22 6.70 9.86
C ALA A 132 -6.48 7.36 11.22
N VAL A 133 -7.07 8.54 11.19
CA VAL A 133 -7.51 9.27 12.38
C VAL A 133 -8.98 9.66 12.25
N GLN A 134 -9.68 9.66 13.36
CA GLN A 134 -11.00 10.23 13.50
C GLN A 134 -10.84 11.58 14.21
N PRO A 135 -10.89 12.71 13.50
CA PRO A 135 -10.87 14.03 14.13
C PRO A 135 -12.24 14.38 14.73
N ASP A 136 -12.27 15.32 15.68
CA ASP A 136 -13.50 15.89 16.22
C ASP A 136 -14.24 16.76 15.20
N ARG A 137 -13.50 17.30 14.21
CA ARG A 137 -14.04 18.04 13.07
C ARG A 137 -14.26 17.10 11.87
N SER A 138 -14.91 17.61 10.82
CA SER A 138 -15.11 16.87 9.58
C SER A 138 -13.79 16.50 8.93
N ALA A 139 -13.54 15.20 8.75
CA ALA A 139 -12.38 14.69 8.04
C ALA A 139 -12.32 15.22 6.59
N GLN A 140 -13.48 15.42 5.95
CA GLN A 140 -13.59 15.98 4.61
C GLN A 140 -13.15 17.44 4.56
N GLU A 141 -13.56 18.26 5.55
CA GLU A 141 -13.15 19.66 5.62
C GLU A 141 -11.65 19.79 5.84
N ILE A 142 -11.06 18.96 6.71
CA ILE A 142 -9.62 18.94 6.95
C ILE A 142 -8.88 18.53 5.68
N ALA A 143 -9.30 17.45 5.01
CA ALA A 143 -8.69 17.00 3.75
C ALA A 143 -8.74 18.11 2.69
N THR A 144 -9.85 18.84 2.60
CA THR A 144 -10.00 19.97 1.67
C THR A 144 -9.05 21.12 2.03
N ALA A 145 -8.94 21.49 3.30
CA ALA A 145 -8.04 22.55 3.75
C ALA A 145 -6.54 22.21 3.55
N LEU A 146 -6.19 20.94 3.60
CA LEU A 146 -4.83 20.47 3.32
C LEU A 146 -4.43 20.67 1.85
N VAL A 147 -5.38 20.71 0.89
CA VAL A 147 -5.10 21.00 -0.52
C VAL A 147 -4.48 22.38 -0.70
N ASP A 148 -4.95 23.39 0.04
CA ASP A 148 -4.39 24.75 0.00
C ASP A 148 -2.94 24.80 0.52
N LYS A 149 -2.55 23.79 1.32
CA LYS A 149 -1.19 23.57 1.81
C LYS A 149 -0.37 22.66 0.90
N LYS A 150 -0.88 22.32 -0.30
CA LYS A 150 -0.28 21.41 -1.28
C LYS A 150 -0.08 19.98 -0.75
N ILE A 151 -0.98 19.52 0.12
CA ILE A 151 -0.99 18.19 0.67
C ILE A 151 -2.26 17.48 0.22
N MET A 152 -2.10 16.29 -0.35
CA MET A 152 -3.21 15.41 -0.68
C MET A 152 -3.42 14.40 0.45
N ALA A 153 -4.57 14.48 1.10
CA ALA A 153 -5.03 13.51 2.09
C ALA A 153 -6.40 12.98 1.69
N GLY A 154 -6.71 11.75 2.05
CA GLY A 154 -8.00 11.15 1.78
C GLY A 154 -8.93 11.25 2.99
N SER A 155 -10.26 11.35 2.74
CA SER A 155 -11.29 11.24 3.77
C SER A 155 -12.38 10.26 3.34
N GLY A 156 -13.07 9.64 4.29
CA GLY A 156 -14.14 8.70 4.01
C GLY A 156 -13.98 7.34 4.72
N ASP A 157 -14.73 6.35 4.24
CA ASP A 157 -14.75 4.98 4.79
C ASP A 157 -13.69 4.04 4.21
N PHE A 158 -13.12 4.38 3.06
CA PHE A 158 -12.09 3.60 2.35
C PHE A 158 -12.45 2.11 2.14
N TYR A 159 -13.71 1.81 1.88
CA TYR A 159 -14.26 0.45 1.77
C TYR A 159 -14.12 -0.39 3.06
N ALA A 160 -13.86 0.26 4.19
CA ALA A 160 -13.68 -0.37 5.50
C ALA A 160 -14.92 -0.21 6.40
N GLY A 161 -16.12 -0.07 5.82
CA GLY A 161 -17.35 0.25 6.53
C GLY A 161 -17.59 -0.63 7.75
N ARG A 162 -17.54 -1.95 7.61
CA ARG A 162 -17.72 -2.89 8.75
C ARG A 162 -16.69 -2.70 9.86
N LEU A 163 -15.44 -2.36 9.50
CA LEU A 163 -14.39 -2.09 10.48
C LEU A 163 -14.67 -0.79 11.23
N LEU A 164 -15.06 0.26 10.52
CA LEU A 164 -15.38 1.55 11.11
C LEU A 164 -16.60 1.43 12.05
N GLU A 165 -17.63 0.71 11.63
CA GLU A 165 -18.80 0.41 12.48
C GLU A 165 -18.40 -0.32 13.77
N ALA A 166 -17.55 -1.36 13.65
CA ALA A 166 -17.06 -2.11 14.81
C ALA A 166 -16.19 -1.25 15.74
N LEU A 167 -15.56 -0.19 15.23
CA LEU A 167 -14.79 0.78 16.01
C LEU A 167 -15.64 1.96 16.51
N ASN A 168 -16.94 1.97 16.24
CA ASN A 168 -17.88 3.07 16.52
C ASN A 168 -17.44 4.38 15.85
N VAL A 169 -17.01 4.31 14.60
CA VAL A 169 -16.65 5.46 13.77
C VAL A 169 -17.75 5.65 12.72
N PRO A 170 -18.38 6.84 12.62
CA PRO A 170 -19.37 7.13 11.59
C PRO A 170 -18.78 6.98 10.18
N LEU A 171 -19.51 6.34 9.25
CA LEU A 171 -19.07 6.18 7.87
C LEU A 171 -19.00 7.51 7.10
N ASN A 172 -19.82 8.48 7.52
CA ASN A 172 -19.84 9.83 7.01
C ASN A 172 -19.69 10.80 8.20
N PRO A 173 -18.66 11.62 8.28
CA PRO A 173 -17.60 11.90 7.29
C PRO A 173 -16.47 10.84 7.20
N GLY A 174 -16.52 9.75 7.98
CA GLY A 174 -15.49 8.72 7.99
C GLY A 174 -14.22 9.17 8.73
N VAL A 175 -13.07 8.80 8.19
CA VAL A 175 -11.75 9.10 8.77
C VAL A 175 -10.93 9.97 7.84
N LEU A 176 -9.97 10.70 8.38
CA LEU A 176 -8.87 11.29 7.63
C LEU A 176 -7.77 10.22 7.51
N ARG A 177 -7.30 9.97 6.29
CA ARG A 177 -6.21 9.02 6.02
C ARG A 177 -4.98 9.75 5.48
N LEU A 178 -3.88 9.59 6.19
CA LEU A 178 -2.57 10.11 5.85
C LEU A 178 -1.71 8.93 5.40
N SER A 179 -1.19 8.99 4.18
CA SER A 179 -0.40 7.90 3.59
C SER A 179 0.82 8.46 2.88
N PHE A 180 1.94 7.79 3.04
CA PHE A 180 3.19 8.12 2.39
C PHE A 180 3.99 6.84 2.12
N VAL A 181 5.08 6.95 1.39
CA VAL A 181 5.87 5.82 0.92
C VAL A 181 7.37 6.10 1.06
N HIS A 182 8.19 5.13 0.70
CA HIS A 182 9.65 5.16 0.86
C HIS A 182 10.37 6.34 0.18
N TYR A 183 9.80 7.01 -0.81
CA TYR A 183 10.38 8.21 -1.43
C TYR A 183 9.85 9.53 -0.82
N THR A 184 9.04 9.46 0.23
CA THR A 184 8.64 10.64 0.99
C THR A 184 9.79 11.15 1.84
N SER A 185 10.08 12.42 1.75
CA SER A 185 11.17 13.06 2.49
C SER A 185 10.76 13.47 3.91
N GLN A 186 11.76 13.71 4.75
CA GLN A 186 11.56 14.30 6.08
C GLN A 186 10.85 15.66 6.00
N ALA A 187 11.23 16.51 5.04
CA ALA A 187 10.64 17.84 4.86
C ALA A 187 9.15 17.80 4.52
N GLU A 188 8.70 16.76 3.78
CA GLU A 188 7.28 16.58 3.47
C GLU A 188 6.46 16.17 4.71
N ILE A 189 7.04 15.37 5.61
CA ILE A 189 6.40 15.06 6.90
C ILE A 189 6.37 16.29 7.80
N ASP A 190 7.42 17.10 7.83
CA ASP A 190 7.45 18.36 8.58
C ASP A 190 6.38 19.33 8.04
N GLN A 191 6.24 19.43 6.70
CA GLN A 191 5.19 20.21 6.05
C GLN A 191 3.79 19.69 6.42
N LEU A 192 3.58 18.37 6.39
CA LEU A 192 2.32 17.75 6.79
C LEU A 192 1.95 18.08 8.22
N ILE A 193 2.89 17.95 9.16
CA ILE A 193 2.67 18.26 10.58
C ILE A 193 2.30 19.74 10.74
N GLY A 194 3.07 20.66 10.15
CA GLY A 194 2.77 22.09 10.22
C GLY A 194 1.44 22.48 9.58
N ALA A 195 1.00 21.75 8.54
CA ALA A 195 -0.32 21.95 7.95
C ALA A 195 -1.43 21.40 8.85
N LEU A 196 -1.24 20.24 9.46
CA LEU A 196 -2.21 19.65 10.39
C LEU A 196 -2.38 20.53 11.67
N GLU A 197 -1.32 21.14 12.18
CA GLU A 197 -1.41 22.09 13.30
C GLU A 197 -2.34 23.26 13.02
N GLN A 198 -2.46 23.67 11.76
CA GLN A 198 -3.29 24.80 11.33
C GLN A 198 -4.72 24.40 10.94
N THR A 199 -4.96 23.12 10.68
CA THR A 199 -6.24 22.63 10.14
C THR A 199 -7.03 21.76 11.09
N LEU A 200 -6.40 21.11 12.06
CA LEU A 200 -7.03 20.41 13.16
C LEU A 200 -7.47 21.40 14.25
#